data_94b42cc34bd192e2f6da51c1e416506f
#
_entry.id   94b42cc34bd192e2f6da51c1e416506f
#
_cell.length_a   1.000
_cell.length_b   1.000
_cell.length_c   1.000
_cell.angle_alpha   90.00
_cell.angle_beta   90.00
_cell.angle_gamma   90.00
#
_symmetry.space_group_name_H-M   'P 1'
#
loop_
_entity.id
_entity.type
_entity.pdbx_description
1 polymer ?
#
loop_
_entity_poly.entity_id
_entity_poly.type
_entity_poly.pdbx_seq_one_letter_code
_entity_poly.pdbx_strand_id
1 'polypeptide(L)'
;MAISTTKPSLLPPVPQRLFSRHDLIPPRQDVLWRIERGAVRTVTWSEQGTLITLGYWGMGDLVGQPLSRVVPYQIECLTSVETSIVPPELWHQTIDSMLSHIQQSEELLSIIHRKPVSLRLWQFLVWLAEKFGRDVDQGRLIDLGVTHQEMAEVINTTRVSVTRMLQQFEEQGMLLRHQRRLILCLPIQRFRM
;
A
#
# COMPACT_ATOMS: atom_id res chain seq x y z
N MET A 1 -40.50 -27.87 4.97
CA MET A 1 -39.74 -27.16 6.00
C MET A 1 -38.32 -27.70 5.99
N ALA A 2 -37.39 -26.99 5.38
CA ALA A 2 -35.97 -27.36 5.36
C ALA A 2 -35.25 -26.50 6.39
N ILE A 3 -34.74 -27.15 7.45
CA ILE A 3 -33.93 -26.49 8.47
C ILE A 3 -32.53 -26.35 7.95
N SER A 4 -32.14 -25.10 7.61
CA SER A 4 -30.77 -24.74 7.24
C SER A 4 -29.92 -24.73 8.50
N THR A 5 -29.12 -25.76 8.70
CA THR A 5 -28.15 -25.85 9.79
C THR A 5 -26.89 -25.11 9.39
N THR A 6 -26.80 -23.83 9.73
CA THR A 6 -25.58 -23.06 9.65
C THR A 6 -24.60 -23.61 10.69
N LYS A 7 -23.56 -24.31 10.22
CA LYS A 7 -22.49 -24.84 11.05
C LYS A 7 -21.68 -23.64 11.59
N PRO A 8 -21.54 -23.42 12.89
CA PRO A 8 -20.71 -22.36 13.41
C PRO A 8 -19.24 -22.68 13.09
N SER A 9 -18.53 -21.70 12.54
CA SER A 9 -17.08 -21.76 12.32
C SER A 9 -16.39 -21.93 13.68
N LEU A 10 -15.77 -23.09 13.91
CA LEU A 10 -15.09 -23.47 15.17
C LEU A 10 -13.63 -23.00 15.23
N LEU A 11 -13.27 -21.94 14.49
CA LEU A 11 -11.95 -21.33 14.66
C LEU A 11 -12.04 -20.31 15.81
N PRO A 12 -11.13 -20.39 16.81
CA PRO A 12 -11.08 -19.38 17.86
C PRO A 12 -10.86 -17.99 17.21
N PRO A 13 -11.43 -16.93 17.79
CA PRO A 13 -11.23 -15.58 17.26
C PRO A 13 -9.73 -15.29 17.23
N VAL A 14 -9.20 -15.06 16.04
CA VAL A 14 -7.79 -14.68 15.87
C VAL A 14 -7.60 -13.35 16.59
N PRO A 15 -6.62 -13.23 17.50
CA PRO A 15 -6.44 -12.00 18.26
C PRO A 15 -6.15 -10.83 17.33
N GLN A 16 -7.10 -9.91 17.29
CA GLN A 16 -6.98 -8.67 16.54
C GLN A 16 -6.16 -7.67 17.34
N ARG A 17 -5.36 -6.87 16.63
CA ARG A 17 -4.61 -5.75 17.20
C ARG A 17 -4.91 -4.48 16.46
N LEU A 18 -5.04 -3.41 17.23
CA LEU A 18 -5.27 -2.05 16.74
C LEU A 18 -3.99 -1.24 16.87
N PHE A 19 -3.68 -0.50 15.82
CA PHE A 19 -2.56 0.42 15.76
C PHE A 19 -3.07 1.77 15.27
N SER A 20 -2.54 2.84 15.84
CA SER A 20 -2.82 4.20 15.39
C SER A 20 -1.96 4.55 14.17
N ARG A 21 -2.34 5.62 13.48
CA ARG A 21 -1.49 6.18 12.42
C ARG A 21 -0.11 6.52 12.98
N HIS A 22 0.93 6.18 12.22
CA HIS A 22 2.37 6.31 12.55
C HIS A 22 2.90 5.32 13.59
N ASP A 23 2.06 4.44 14.16
CA ASP A 23 2.57 3.34 14.97
C ASP A 23 3.38 2.37 14.09
N LEU A 24 4.31 1.67 14.74
CA LEU A 24 5.07 0.59 14.11
C LEU A 24 4.49 -0.76 14.53
N ILE A 25 4.17 -1.59 13.55
CA ILE A 25 3.80 -2.98 13.79
C ILE A 25 5.08 -3.78 14.01
N PRO A 26 5.21 -4.54 15.13
CA PRO A 26 6.42 -5.29 15.45
C PRO A 26 6.78 -6.33 14.36
N PRO A 27 7.99 -6.28 13.77
CA PRO A 27 8.43 -7.24 12.76
C PRO A 27 8.97 -8.52 13.43
N ARG A 28 8.08 -9.44 13.79
CA ARG A 28 8.46 -10.72 14.40
C ARG A 28 8.81 -11.76 13.34
N GLN A 29 9.76 -12.65 13.66
CA GLN A 29 10.24 -13.71 12.75
C GLN A 29 9.23 -14.87 12.59
N ASP A 30 8.35 -15.02 13.54
CA ASP A 30 7.38 -16.13 13.67
C ASP A 30 5.93 -15.69 13.41
N VAL A 31 5.73 -14.48 12.87
CA VAL A 31 4.38 -13.91 12.70
C VAL A 31 4.26 -13.23 11.36
N LEU A 32 3.18 -13.56 10.64
CA LEU A 32 2.62 -12.71 9.60
C LEU A 32 1.43 -11.94 10.16
N TRP A 33 1.32 -10.69 9.77
CA TRP A 33 0.19 -9.83 10.08
C TRP A 33 -0.70 -9.73 8.85
N ARG A 34 -1.97 -10.11 8.98
CA ARG A 34 -2.99 -9.82 7.98
C ARG A 34 -3.59 -8.47 8.30
N ILE A 35 -3.68 -7.60 7.31
CA ILE A 35 -4.33 -6.31 7.46
C ILE A 35 -5.82 -6.51 7.24
N GLU A 36 -6.61 -6.32 8.29
CA GLU A 36 -8.07 -6.43 8.24
C GLU A 36 -8.70 -5.09 7.84
N ARG A 37 -8.05 -3.97 8.26
CA ARG A 37 -8.49 -2.61 7.93
C ARG A 37 -7.33 -1.65 7.95
N GLY A 38 -7.41 -0.60 7.11
CA GLY A 38 -6.40 0.44 7.04
C GLY A 38 -5.31 0.15 6.03
N ALA A 39 -4.21 0.90 6.13
CA ALA A 39 -3.06 0.79 5.24
C ALA A 39 -1.75 0.95 5.99
N VAL A 40 -0.74 0.19 5.59
CA VAL A 40 0.63 0.28 6.07
C VAL A 40 1.60 0.40 4.91
N ARG A 41 2.81 0.87 5.21
CA ARG A 41 3.97 0.73 4.33
C ARG A 41 5.06 -0.09 5.00
N THR A 42 5.83 -0.80 4.21
CA THR A 42 7.06 -1.46 4.66
C THR A 42 8.25 -0.65 4.18
N VAL A 43 9.22 -0.45 5.06
CA VAL A 43 10.37 0.41 4.79
C VAL A 43 11.67 -0.20 5.29
N THR A 44 12.77 0.26 4.68
CA THR A 44 14.15 0.03 5.11
C THR A 44 14.96 1.31 4.94
N TRP A 45 16.24 1.27 5.25
CA TRP A 45 17.17 2.38 5.06
C TRP A 45 18.41 1.93 4.31
N SER A 46 18.92 2.81 3.44
CA SER A 46 20.24 2.65 2.88
C SER A 46 21.32 2.85 3.95
N GLU A 47 22.57 2.48 3.64
CA GLU A 47 23.73 2.75 4.49
C GLU A 47 23.92 4.23 4.81
N GLN A 48 23.44 5.13 3.92
CA GLN A 48 23.48 6.58 4.11
C GLN A 48 22.27 7.12 4.89
N GLY A 49 21.40 6.25 5.40
CA GLY A 49 20.22 6.65 6.18
C GLY A 49 19.02 7.12 5.33
N THR A 50 19.06 6.94 4.02
CA THR A 50 17.92 7.28 3.16
C THR A 50 16.82 6.24 3.31
N LEU A 51 15.59 6.68 3.56
CA LEU A 51 14.42 5.81 3.67
C LEU A 51 14.09 5.21 2.29
N ILE A 52 13.88 3.91 2.27
CA ILE A 52 13.48 3.14 1.09
C ILE A 52 12.15 2.47 1.37
N THR A 53 11.12 2.79 0.61
CA THR A 53 9.83 2.13 0.69
C THR A 53 9.86 0.83 -0.10
N LEU A 54 9.54 -0.28 0.57
CA LEU A 54 9.50 -1.62 -0.03
C LEU A 54 8.11 -1.96 -0.60
N GLY A 55 7.04 -1.38 -0.03
CA GLY A 55 5.66 -1.60 -0.49
C GLY A 55 4.62 -0.86 0.33
N TYR A 56 3.40 -0.85 -0.20
CA TYR A 56 2.19 -0.35 0.45
C TYR A 56 1.16 -1.48 0.51
N TRP A 57 0.58 -1.72 1.67
CA TRP A 57 -0.27 -2.86 1.95
C TRP A 57 -1.58 -2.42 2.55
N GLY A 58 -2.67 -3.01 2.12
CA GLY A 58 -4.03 -2.69 2.52
C GLY A 58 -4.81 -3.92 2.99
N MET A 59 -6.12 -3.78 3.08
CA MET A 59 -7.02 -4.84 3.52
C MET A 59 -6.81 -6.15 2.73
N GLY A 60 -6.62 -7.26 3.45
CA GLY A 60 -6.38 -8.60 2.89
C GLY A 60 -4.91 -8.94 2.64
N ASP A 61 -4.03 -7.92 2.59
CA ASP A 61 -2.60 -8.14 2.41
C ASP A 61 -1.94 -8.71 3.67
N LEU A 62 -0.80 -9.38 3.45
CA LEU A 62 0.06 -9.88 4.51
C LEU A 62 1.35 -9.04 4.58
N VAL A 63 1.78 -8.76 5.80
CA VAL A 63 3.08 -8.13 6.07
C VAL A 63 3.77 -8.83 7.24
N GLY A 64 5.09 -8.76 7.29
CA GLY A 64 5.87 -9.36 8.38
C GLY A 64 7.29 -9.69 7.95
N GLN A 65 8.18 -9.81 8.93
CA GLN A 65 9.58 -10.16 8.68
C GLN A 65 9.78 -11.47 7.89
N PRO A 66 8.91 -12.51 8.04
CA PRO A 66 9.06 -13.74 7.24
C PRO A 66 8.97 -13.54 5.72
N LEU A 67 8.34 -12.46 5.24
CA LEU A 67 8.24 -12.11 3.81
C LEU A 67 9.46 -11.32 3.31
N SER A 68 10.39 -10.91 4.19
CA SER A 68 11.52 -10.06 3.81
C SER A 68 12.81 -10.49 4.49
N ARG A 69 13.89 -10.54 3.69
CA ARG A 69 15.26 -10.70 4.21
C ARG A 69 15.98 -9.37 4.42
N VAL A 70 15.33 -8.28 4.09
CA VAL A 70 15.93 -6.93 4.24
C VAL A 70 16.01 -6.56 5.73
N VAL A 71 17.16 -6.00 6.13
CA VAL A 71 17.43 -5.54 7.49
C VAL A 71 18.14 -4.18 7.40
N PRO A 72 17.67 -3.15 8.12
CA PRO A 72 16.48 -3.13 8.98
C PRO A 72 15.17 -3.21 8.16
N TYR A 73 14.10 -3.69 8.78
CA TYR A 73 12.77 -3.79 8.19
C TYR A 73 11.74 -3.24 9.19
N GLN A 74 10.90 -2.31 8.76
CA GLN A 74 9.82 -1.76 9.57
C GLN A 74 8.50 -1.77 8.83
N ILE A 75 7.41 -1.87 9.58
CA ILE A 75 6.04 -1.79 9.11
C ILE A 75 5.41 -0.58 9.79
N GLU A 76 5.14 0.48 9.03
CA GLU A 76 4.58 1.75 9.53
C GLU A 76 3.12 1.87 9.13
N CYS A 77 2.25 2.24 10.08
CA CYS A 77 0.83 2.48 9.86
C CYS A 77 0.59 3.86 9.22
N LEU A 78 0.00 3.86 8.02
CA LEU A 78 -0.35 5.10 7.29
C LEU A 78 -1.73 5.65 7.69
N THR A 79 -2.56 4.79 8.24
CA THR A 79 -3.89 5.10 8.79
C THR A 79 -4.04 4.42 10.15
N SER A 80 -5.21 4.49 10.78
CA SER A 80 -5.56 3.53 11.82
C SER A 80 -5.67 2.15 11.19
N VAL A 81 -5.03 1.14 11.79
CA VAL A 81 -4.87 -0.20 11.22
C VAL A 81 -5.38 -1.24 12.22
N GLU A 82 -6.16 -2.17 11.70
CA GLU A 82 -6.58 -3.37 12.41
C GLU A 82 -5.90 -4.57 11.75
N THR A 83 -5.29 -5.43 12.55
CA THR A 83 -4.56 -6.61 12.07
C THR A 83 -4.97 -7.86 12.82
N SER A 84 -4.82 -9.00 12.16
CA SER A 84 -4.86 -10.31 12.77
C SER A 84 -3.51 -11.02 12.64
N ILE A 85 -3.20 -11.89 13.61
CA ILE A 85 -1.97 -12.68 13.60
C ILE A 85 -2.20 -13.96 12.79
N VAL A 86 -1.28 -14.24 11.86
CA VAL A 86 -1.22 -15.51 11.13
C VAL A 86 0.01 -16.27 11.61
N PRO A 87 -0.18 -17.27 12.48
CA PRO A 87 0.93 -18.08 12.99
C PRO A 87 1.46 -19.03 11.91
N PRO A 88 2.69 -19.57 12.06
CA PRO A 88 3.34 -20.41 11.05
C PRO A 88 2.50 -21.60 10.58
N GLU A 89 1.75 -22.20 11.48
CA GLU A 89 0.89 -23.35 11.19
C GLU A 89 -0.20 -23.06 10.16
N LEU A 90 -0.59 -21.78 10.04
CA LEU A 90 -1.63 -21.31 9.11
C LEU A 90 -1.08 -20.66 7.83
N TRP A 91 0.23 -20.54 7.66
CA TRP A 91 0.82 -19.91 6.48
C TRP A 91 0.43 -20.61 5.18
N HIS A 92 0.29 -21.93 5.20
CA HIS A 92 -0.17 -22.71 4.04
C HIS A 92 -1.56 -22.30 3.53
N GLN A 93 -2.39 -21.69 4.37
CA GLN A 93 -3.71 -21.18 4.00
C GLN A 93 -3.68 -19.77 3.42
N THR A 94 -2.51 -19.13 3.37
CA THR A 94 -2.32 -17.75 2.92
C THR A 94 -1.49 -17.63 1.65
N ILE A 95 -1.34 -18.72 0.91
CA ILE A 95 -0.52 -18.77 -0.31
C ILE A 95 -0.95 -17.70 -1.32
N ASP A 96 -2.26 -17.52 -1.54
CA ASP A 96 -2.77 -16.52 -2.48
C ASP A 96 -2.39 -15.09 -2.05
N SER A 97 -2.45 -14.79 -0.73
CA SER A 97 -2.03 -13.48 -0.21
C SER A 97 -0.51 -13.29 -0.31
N MET A 98 0.28 -14.36 -0.17
CA MET A 98 1.74 -14.30 -0.40
C MET A 98 2.08 -14.09 -1.88
N LEU A 99 1.38 -14.74 -2.79
CA LEU A 99 1.52 -14.50 -4.24
C LEU A 99 1.15 -13.07 -4.59
N SER A 100 0.03 -12.58 -4.05
CA SER A 100 -0.36 -11.17 -4.21
C SER A 100 0.70 -10.20 -3.69
N HIS A 101 1.36 -10.51 -2.56
CA HIS A 101 2.47 -9.70 -2.03
C HIS A 101 3.64 -9.63 -3.00
N ILE A 102 4.02 -10.75 -3.63
CA ILE A 102 5.09 -10.79 -4.64
C ILE A 102 4.70 -9.95 -5.85
N GLN A 103 3.49 -10.17 -6.41
CA GLN A 103 3.00 -9.44 -7.59
C GLN A 103 2.96 -7.93 -7.36
N GLN A 104 2.46 -7.48 -6.23
CA GLN A 104 2.42 -6.05 -5.88
C GLN A 104 3.83 -5.45 -5.71
N SER A 105 4.77 -6.22 -5.17
CA SER A 105 6.17 -5.79 -5.07
C SER A 105 6.82 -5.64 -6.45
N GLU A 106 6.56 -6.57 -7.37
CA GLU A 106 7.05 -6.51 -8.75
C GLU A 106 6.42 -5.36 -9.54
N GLU A 107 5.13 -5.09 -9.34
CA GLU A 107 4.44 -3.94 -9.94
C GLU A 107 5.10 -2.63 -9.49
N LEU A 108 5.29 -2.43 -8.19
CA LEU A 108 5.96 -1.24 -7.67
C LEU A 108 7.38 -1.13 -8.21
N LEU A 109 8.14 -2.21 -8.22
CA LEU A 109 9.49 -2.26 -8.79
C LEU A 109 9.49 -1.84 -10.27
N SER A 110 8.54 -2.33 -11.06
CA SER A 110 8.41 -1.96 -12.46
C SER A 110 8.12 -0.47 -12.65
N ILE A 111 7.30 0.13 -11.78
CA ILE A 111 6.95 1.55 -11.81
C ILE A 111 8.18 2.42 -11.53
N ILE A 112 8.94 2.11 -10.47
CA ILE A 112 10.08 2.93 -10.06
C ILE A 112 11.25 2.92 -11.05
N HIS A 113 11.28 1.96 -11.97
CA HIS A 113 12.30 1.89 -13.04
C HIS A 113 11.88 2.55 -14.36
N ARG A 114 10.65 3.10 -14.47
CA ARG A 114 10.19 3.77 -15.69
C ARG A 114 10.93 5.09 -15.92
N LYS A 115 11.06 5.47 -17.19
CA LYS A 115 11.56 6.80 -17.62
C LYS A 115 10.49 7.45 -18.50
N PRO A 116 10.26 8.75 -18.40
CA PRO A 116 10.85 9.74 -17.47
C PRO A 116 10.24 9.70 -16.05
N VAL A 117 10.75 10.55 -15.15
CA VAL A 117 10.31 10.65 -13.73
C VAL A 117 8.82 11.00 -13.61
N SER A 118 8.32 11.84 -14.52
CA SER A 118 6.89 12.19 -14.56
C SER A 118 5.99 10.97 -14.81
N LEU A 119 6.44 10.04 -15.67
CA LEU A 119 5.73 8.78 -15.91
C LEU A 119 5.75 7.88 -14.66
N ARG A 120 6.89 7.82 -13.93
CA ARG A 120 6.97 7.10 -12.64
C ARG A 120 5.94 7.64 -11.64
N LEU A 121 5.90 8.97 -11.48
CA LEU A 121 4.95 9.59 -10.57
C LEU A 121 3.50 9.28 -10.98
N TRP A 122 3.18 9.45 -12.26
CA TRP A 122 1.83 9.18 -12.76
C TRP A 122 1.42 7.72 -12.52
N GLN A 123 2.25 6.76 -12.92
CA GLN A 123 1.96 5.34 -12.73
C GLN A 123 1.88 4.94 -11.25
N PHE A 124 2.70 5.54 -10.40
CA PHE A 124 2.59 5.35 -8.95
C PHE A 124 1.25 5.85 -8.39
N LEU A 125 0.78 7.01 -8.85
CA LEU A 125 -0.53 7.54 -8.46
C LEU A 125 -1.67 6.65 -8.96
N VAL A 126 -1.60 6.14 -10.21
CA VAL A 126 -2.58 5.19 -10.76
C VAL A 126 -2.61 3.92 -9.93
N TRP A 127 -1.45 3.36 -9.61
CA TRP A 127 -1.31 2.17 -8.78
C TRP A 127 -1.91 2.37 -7.37
N LEU A 128 -1.63 3.53 -6.75
CA LEU A 128 -2.26 3.88 -5.45
C LEU A 128 -3.77 4.02 -5.58
N ALA A 129 -4.26 4.61 -6.67
CA ALA A 129 -5.69 4.77 -6.91
C ALA A 129 -6.38 3.42 -7.14
N GLU A 130 -5.74 2.47 -7.81
CA GLU A 130 -6.27 1.11 -8.00
C GLU A 130 -6.37 0.37 -6.67
N LYS A 131 -5.37 0.51 -5.80
CA LYS A 131 -5.27 -0.22 -4.53
C LYS A 131 -6.04 0.43 -3.38
N PHE A 132 -5.96 1.74 -3.23
CA PHE A 132 -6.51 2.49 -2.09
C PHE A 132 -7.53 3.53 -2.52
N GLY A 133 -7.98 3.48 -3.76
CA GLY A 133 -8.92 4.46 -4.28
C GLY A 133 -10.37 4.04 -4.17
N ARG A 134 -11.23 5.06 -4.22
CA ARG A 134 -12.67 4.89 -4.39
C ARG A 134 -13.17 5.82 -5.48
N ASP A 135 -14.23 5.39 -6.17
CA ASP A 135 -14.82 6.19 -7.23
C ASP A 135 -15.58 7.39 -6.64
N VAL A 136 -15.45 8.54 -7.30
CA VAL A 136 -16.14 9.80 -7.03
C VAL A 136 -16.57 10.41 -8.38
N ASP A 137 -17.46 11.41 -8.36
CA ASP A 137 -18.01 12.00 -9.58
C ASP A 137 -16.93 12.52 -10.55
N GLN A 138 -15.81 13.04 -10.02
CA GLN A 138 -14.73 13.61 -10.84
C GLN A 138 -13.67 12.59 -11.27
N GLY A 139 -13.75 11.34 -10.82
CA GLY A 139 -12.75 10.32 -11.11
C GLY A 139 -12.51 9.35 -9.95
N ARG A 140 -11.25 9.02 -9.67
CA ARG A 140 -10.89 8.10 -8.61
C ARG A 140 -10.06 8.79 -7.52
N LEU A 141 -10.65 8.92 -6.34
CA LEU A 141 -10.01 9.52 -5.17
C LEU A 141 -9.05 8.52 -4.54
N ILE A 142 -7.78 8.89 -4.37
CA ILE A 142 -6.80 8.12 -3.60
C ILE A 142 -7.10 8.35 -2.11
N ASP A 143 -7.65 7.35 -1.44
CA ASP A 143 -8.04 7.42 -0.03
C ASP A 143 -6.87 7.14 0.93
N LEU A 144 -5.68 7.49 0.51
CA LEU A 144 -4.44 7.38 1.27
C LEU A 144 -3.71 8.73 1.24
N GLY A 145 -3.44 9.28 2.41
CA GLY A 145 -2.71 10.55 2.52
C GLY A 145 -1.21 10.37 2.38
N VAL A 146 -0.71 10.20 1.15
CA VAL A 146 0.73 10.14 0.86
C VAL A 146 1.25 11.56 0.64
N THR A 147 2.32 11.92 1.34
CA THR A 147 2.96 13.23 1.24
C THR A 147 3.83 13.34 -0.01
N HIS A 148 4.12 14.57 -0.46
CA HIS A 148 5.06 14.81 -1.57
C HIS A 148 6.47 14.26 -1.27
N GLN A 149 6.87 14.26 0.00
CA GLN A 149 8.14 13.69 0.43
C GLN A 149 8.14 12.16 0.25
N GLU A 150 7.11 11.47 0.73
CA GLU A 150 6.97 10.02 0.58
C GLU A 150 6.91 9.62 -0.90
N MET A 151 6.16 10.36 -1.73
CA MET A 151 6.16 10.13 -3.18
C MET A 151 7.55 10.27 -3.78
N ALA A 152 8.30 11.31 -3.37
CA ALA A 152 9.65 11.57 -3.85
C ALA A 152 10.63 10.45 -3.48
N GLU A 153 10.53 9.93 -2.27
CA GLU A 153 11.32 8.79 -1.78
C GLU A 153 11.05 7.54 -2.62
N VAL A 154 9.77 7.21 -2.86
CA VAL A 154 9.40 6.02 -3.63
C VAL A 154 9.89 6.09 -5.07
N ILE A 155 9.66 7.21 -5.76
CA ILE A 155 10.03 7.32 -7.19
C ILE A 155 11.47 7.81 -7.42
N ASN A 156 12.28 7.90 -6.38
CA ASN A 156 13.67 8.35 -6.41
C ASN A 156 13.83 9.70 -7.09
N THR A 157 13.27 10.75 -6.46
CA THR A 157 13.35 12.14 -6.91
C THR A 157 13.28 13.11 -5.72
N THR A 158 13.18 14.42 -5.97
CA THR A 158 13.07 15.41 -4.92
C THR A 158 11.61 15.80 -4.66
N ARG A 159 11.28 16.19 -3.41
CA ARG A 159 9.99 16.76 -3.05
C ARG A 159 9.57 17.92 -3.95
N VAL A 160 10.53 18.78 -4.33
CA VAL A 160 10.29 19.93 -5.22
C VAL A 160 9.87 19.46 -6.62
N SER A 161 10.52 18.42 -7.14
CA SER A 161 10.17 17.82 -8.43
C SER A 161 8.76 17.21 -8.40
N VAL A 162 8.40 16.50 -7.33
CA VAL A 162 7.04 15.96 -7.15
C VAL A 162 6.02 17.10 -7.14
N THR A 163 6.26 18.14 -6.33
CA THR A 163 5.35 19.29 -6.26
C THR A 163 5.08 19.91 -7.62
N ARG A 164 6.15 20.13 -8.41
CA ARG A 164 6.05 20.71 -9.77
C ARG A 164 5.30 19.79 -10.73
N MET A 165 5.59 18.48 -10.70
CA MET A 165 4.90 17.51 -11.58
C MET A 165 3.42 17.38 -11.23
N LEU A 166 3.06 17.35 -9.95
CA LEU A 166 1.64 17.33 -9.53
C LEU A 166 0.90 18.59 -9.98
N GLN A 167 1.52 19.77 -9.89
CA GLN A 167 0.94 21.00 -10.40
C GLN A 167 0.75 20.93 -11.93
N GLN A 168 1.72 20.41 -12.66
CA GLN A 168 1.61 20.21 -14.10
C GLN A 168 0.48 19.25 -14.49
N PHE A 169 0.31 18.13 -13.75
CA PHE A 169 -0.81 17.21 -13.96
C PHE A 169 -2.16 17.86 -13.65
N GLU A 170 -2.21 18.74 -12.65
CA GLU A 170 -3.41 19.51 -12.31
C GLU A 170 -3.78 20.50 -13.41
N GLU A 171 -2.80 21.26 -13.93
CA GLU A 171 -2.97 22.17 -15.06
C GLU A 171 -3.44 21.46 -16.34
N GLN A 172 -3.03 20.20 -16.54
CA GLN A 172 -3.45 19.34 -17.64
C GLN A 172 -4.82 18.70 -17.43
N GLY A 173 -5.47 18.91 -16.29
CA GLY A 173 -6.75 18.31 -15.94
C GLY A 173 -6.66 16.79 -15.67
N MET A 174 -5.47 16.24 -15.46
CA MET A 174 -5.26 14.83 -15.17
C MET A 174 -5.56 14.46 -13.73
N LEU A 175 -5.39 15.40 -12.81
CA LEU A 175 -5.72 15.24 -11.40
C LEU A 175 -6.35 16.49 -10.82
N LEU A 176 -7.10 16.32 -9.73
CA LEU A 176 -7.63 17.38 -8.89
C LEU A 176 -7.16 17.19 -7.46
N ARG A 177 -7.01 18.29 -6.73
CA ARG A 177 -6.76 18.27 -5.29
C ARG A 177 -8.06 18.44 -4.53
N HIS A 178 -8.33 17.52 -3.63
CA HIS A 178 -9.44 17.62 -2.70
C HIS A 178 -8.92 17.55 -1.27
N GLN A 179 -8.82 18.71 -0.60
CA GLN A 179 -8.18 18.83 0.72
C GLN A 179 -6.72 18.33 0.70
N ARG A 180 -6.44 17.21 1.37
CA ARG A 180 -5.10 16.57 1.40
C ARG A 180 -5.01 15.30 0.54
N ARG A 181 -5.99 15.06 -0.32
CA ARG A 181 -6.11 13.87 -1.18
C ARG A 181 -6.07 14.26 -2.64
N LEU A 182 -5.75 13.28 -3.48
CA LEU A 182 -5.68 13.46 -4.92
C LEU A 182 -6.84 12.67 -5.57
N ILE A 183 -7.48 13.28 -6.56
CA ILE A 183 -8.47 12.63 -7.43
C ILE A 183 -7.83 12.52 -8.80
N LEU A 184 -7.69 11.29 -9.31
CA LEU A 184 -7.28 11.07 -10.69
C LEU A 184 -8.51 11.19 -11.58
N CYS A 185 -8.47 12.12 -12.54
CA CYS A 185 -9.56 12.34 -13.49
C CYS A 185 -9.58 11.19 -14.52
N LEU A 186 -10.77 10.67 -14.84
CA LEU A 186 -10.94 9.63 -15.86
C LEU A 186 -10.81 10.24 -17.28
N PRO A 187 -10.29 9.46 -18.29
CA PRO A 187 -10.06 8.03 -18.27
C PRO A 187 -8.60 7.66 -17.92
N ILE A 188 -8.43 6.88 -16.85
CA ILE A 188 -7.12 6.36 -16.41
C ILE A 188 -6.48 5.43 -17.46
N GLN A 189 -7.29 4.93 -18.43
CA GLN A 189 -6.86 3.93 -19.43
C GLN A 189 -5.80 4.41 -20.43
N ARG A 190 -5.55 5.71 -20.58
CA ARG A 190 -4.58 6.24 -21.58
C ARG A 190 -3.11 5.94 -21.27
N PHE A 191 -2.78 5.36 -20.12
CA PHE A 191 -1.39 5.17 -19.68
C PHE A 191 -1.05 3.75 -19.19
N ARG A 192 -1.96 2.77 -19.43
CA ARG A 192 -1.60 1.36 -19.36
C ARG A 192 -0.85 0.99 -20.66
N MET A 193 0.45 1.18 -20.69
CA MET A 193 1.39 0.55 -21.62
C MET A 193 2.57 0.00 -20.87
#